data_23b7bcc1d9a495b1870067a53f5315d8
#
_entry.id   23b7bcc1d9a495b1870067a53f5315d8
#
_cell.length_a   1.000
_cell.length_b   1.000
_cell.length_c   1.000
_cell.angle_alpha   90.00
_cell.angle_beta   90.00
_cell.angle_gamma   90.00
#
_symmetry.space_group_name_H-M   'P 1'
#
loop_
_entity.id
_entity.type
_entity.pdbx_description
1 polymer ?
#
loop_
_entity_poly.entity_id
_entity_poly.type
_entity_poly.pdbx_seq_one_letter_code
_entity_poly.pdbx_strand_id
1 'polypeptide(L)'
;MVFAARLFLFVGFLIAPMLRSVDIAQAQIVAIGASNVAGRGVSSSDAWPAQLEGMLAAKGRNVHVTNAGISGDTNAGMLARLDSAVPQGTKIVLLDRRGGGWNARRRGMGDQNAELAAIEARLRGRGIRIIPMWWNAALRQYLQPDGIHFTVEGHRLVATNMLPAVMGAVR
;
A
#
# COMPACT_ATOMS: atom_id res chain seq x y z
N MET A 1 11.48 75.56 35.13
CA MET A 1 12.18 74.37 34.52
C MET A 1 11.19 73.25 34.46
N VAL A 2 10.66 72.92 33.27
CA VAL A 2 9.65 71.89 33.08
C VAL A 2 10.34 70.77 32.38
N PHE A 3 10.47 69.61 33.04
CA PHE A 3 10.99 68.36 32.42
C PHE A 3 9.86 67.59 31.67
N ALA A 4 9.96 67.55 30.38
CA ALA A 4 9.07 66.74 29.54
C ALA A 4 9.59 65.32 29.51
N ALA A 5 8.86 64.36 30.10
CA ALA A 5 9.11 62.94 30.00
C ALA A 5 8.58 62.41 28.65
N ARG A 6 9.46 61.95 27.79
CA ARG A 6 9.11 61.26 26.55
C ARG A 6 8.83 59.74 26.83
N LEU A 7 7.59 59.35 26.69
CA LEU A 7 7.15 57.96 26.76
C LEU A 7 7.42 57.27 25.42
N PHE A 8 8.38 56.33 25.38
CA PHE A 8 8.62 55.47 24.23
C PHE A 8 7.67 54.27 24.31
N LEU A 9 6.69 54.24 23.40
CA LEU A 9 5.84 53.07 23.21
C LEU A 9 6.62 52.04 22.36
N PHE A 10 7.07 50.93 22.98
CA PHE A 10 7.59 49.77 22.27
C PHE A 10 6.40 48.94 21.80
N VAL A 11 6.06 48.99 20.52
CA VAL A 11 5.14 48.06 19.87
C VAL A 11 5.93 46.80 19.56
N GLY A 12 5.84 45.80 20.43
CA GLY A 12 6.40 44.49 20.23
C GLY A 12 5.56 43.72 19.18
N PHE A 13 6.10 43.56 17.99
CA PHE A 13 5.51 42.72 16.94
C PHE A 13 5.74 41.23 17.31
N LEU A 14 4.76 40.57 17.92
CA LEU A 14 4.77 39.14 18.18
C LEU A 14 4.60 38.40 16.83
N ILE A 15 5.73 38.02 16.24
CA ILE A 15 5.72 37.06 15.11
C ILE A 15 5.46 35.70 15.74
N ALA A 16 4.19 35.25 15.75
CA ALA A 16 3.85 33.87 16.05
C ALA A 16 4.40 33.00 14.94
N PRO A 17 5.23 31.98 15.26
CA PRO A 17 5.62 31.00 14.24
C PRO A 17 4.34 30.26 13.80
N MET A 18 3.92 30.47 12.55
CA MET A 18 2.96 29.60 11.88
C MET A 18 3.64 28.23 11.75
N LEU A 19 3.42 27.35 12.72
CA LEU A 19 3.62 25.93 12.57
C LEU A 19 2.63 25.47 11.47
N ARG A 20 3.11 25.48 10.24
CA ARG A 20 2.45 24.73 9.17
C ARG A 20 2.51 23.28 9.61
N SER A 21 1.40 22.75 10.12
CA SER A 21 1.16 21.33 10.15
C SER A 21 1.37 20.85 8.71
N VAL A 22 2.47 20.15 8.47
CA VAL A 22 2.64 19.36 7.27
C VAL A 22 1.59 18.27 7.41
N ASP A 23 0.41 18.54 6.86
CA ASP A 23 -0.62 17.54 6.69
C ASP A 23 -0.05 16.52 5.67
N ILE A 24 0.70 15.56 6.21
CA ILE A 24 1.11 14.38 5.46
C ILE A 24 -0.16 13.52 5.34
N ALA A 25 -1.10 13.97 4.54
CA ALA A 25 -2.12 13.13 3.97
C ALA A 25 -1.42 12.21 2.96
N GLN A 26 -0.51 11.35 3.45
CA GLN A 26 0.01 10.26 2.66
C GLN A 26 -1.19 9.40 2.32
N ALA A 27 -1.55 9.36 1.03
CA ALA A 27 -2.51 8.39 0.56
C ALA A 27 -1.94 7.01 0.91
N GLN A 28 -2.41 6.43 2.02
CA GLN A 28 -1.93 5.13 2.46
C GLN A 28 -2.43 4.09 1.46
N ILE A 29 -1.49 3.50 0.78
CA ILE A 29 -1.73 2.35 -0.10
C ILE A 29 -1.29 1.11 0.66
N VAL A 30 -2.12 0.09 0.68
CA VAL A 30 -1.78 -1.20 1.29
C VAL A 30 -1.85 -2.27 0.22
N ALA A 31 -0.77 -3.02 0.04
CA ALA A 31 -0.74 -4.24 -0.75
C ALA A 31 -0.99 -5.44 0.17
N ILE A 32 -2.13 -6.13 0.01
CA ILE A 32 -2.50 -7.29 0.83
C ILE A 32 -2.59 -8.55 -0.03
N GLY A 33 -2.06 -9.66 0.47
CA GLY A 33 -2.04 -10.93 -0.23
C GLY A 33 -1.16 -11.97 0.43
N ALA A 34 -0.76 -12.97 -0.36
CA ALA A 34 0.07 -14.08 0.08
C ALA A 34 1.57 -13.85 -0.22
N SER A 35 2.31 -14.91 -0.49
CA SER A 35 3.77 -14.92 -0.62
C SER A 35 4.31 -14.04 -1.74
N ASN A 36 3.60 -13.90 -2.85
CA ASN A 36 4.00 -13.04 -3.98
C ASN A 36 3.78 -11.54 -3.68
N VAL A 37 2.95 -11.20 -2.71
CA VAL A 37 2.89 -9.84 -2.15
C VAL A 37 4.01 -9.65 -1.14
N ALA A 38 4.21 -10.63 -0.25
CA ALA A 38 5.27 -10.59 0.77
C ALA A 38 6.69 -10.46 0.17
N GLY A 39 6.89 -10.89 -1.07
CA GLY A 39 8.22 -10.92 -1.71
C GLY A 39 9.04 -12.13 -1.30
N ARG A 40 8.40 -13.32 -1.16
CA ARG A 40 9.13 -14.53 -0.78
C ARG A 40 10.24 -14.87 -1.78
N GLY A 41 11.46 -15.01 -1.26
CA GLY A 41 12.64 -15.37 -2.05
C GLY A 41 13.36 -14.18 -2.70
N VAL A 42 12.91 -12.96 -2.45
CA VAL A 42 13.62 -11.72 -2.83
C VAL A 42 13.79 -10.81 -1.61
N SER A 43 14.62 -9.77 -1.74
CA SER A 43 14.74 -8.76 -0.68
C SER A 43 13.42 -7.96 -0.53
N SER A 44 13.22 -7.32 0.61
CA SER A 44 12.02 -6.47 0.81
C SER A 44 11.95 -5.32 -0.17
N SER A 45 13.09 -4.76 -0.58
CA SER A 45 13.19 -3.69 -1.58
C SER A 45 12.89 -4.18 -3.00
N ASP A 46 13.07 -5.48 -3.28
CA ASP A 46 12.80 -6.08 -4.58
C ASP A 46 11.36 -6.61 -4.70
N ALA A 47 10.62 -6.67 -3.59
CA ALA A 47 9.20 -7.00 -3.62
C ALA A 47 8.41 -5.93 -4.41
N TRP A 48 7.42 -6.35 -5.21
CA TRP A 48 6.70 -5.44 -6.09
C TRP A 48 6.03 -4.24 -5.41
N PRO A 49 5.58 -4.29 -4.12
CA PRO A 49 5.04 -3.10 -3.47
C PRO A 49 6.10 -2.01 -3.29
N ALA A 50 7.33 -2.38 -2.87
CA ALA A 50 8.42 -1.44 -2.72
C ALA A 50 8.90 -0.89 -4.07
N GLN A 51 9.00 -1.73 -5.10
CA GLN A 51 9.33 -1.28 -6.45
C GLN A 51 8.27 -0.31 -7.00
N LEU A 52 6.98 -0.58 -6.76
CA LEU A 52 5.89 0.33 -7.16
C LEU A 52 6.00 1.68 -6.45
N GLU A 53 6.29 1.69 -5.14
CA GLU A 53 6.55 2.91 -4.38
C GLU A 53 7.67 3.75 -5.02
N GLY A 54 8.80 3.12 -5.33
CA GLY A 54 9.91 3.78 -6.00
C GLY A 54 9.53 4.34 -7.38
N MET A 55 8.74 3.60 -8.16
CA MET A 55 8.23 4.06 -9.46
C MET A 55 7.27 5.24 -9.33
N LEU A 56 6.41 5.24 -8.30
CA LEU A 56 5.51 6.36 -8.00
C LEU A 56 6.30 7.62 -7.60
N ALA A 57 7.29 7.46 -6.73
CA ALA A 57 8.17 8.55 -6.32
C ALA A 57 8.92 9.16 -7.51
N ALA A 58 9.43 8.32 -8.43
CA ALA A 58 10.07 8.78 -9.67
C ALA A 58 9.13 9.55 -10.61
N LYS A 59 7.80 9.40 -10.43
CA LYS A 59 6.75 10.17 -11.11
C LYS A 59 6.22 11.35 -10.30
N GLY A 60 6.91 11.74 -9.22
CA GLY A 60 6.53 12.86 -8.36
C GLY A 60 5.34 12.55 -7.42
N ARG A 61 5.03 11.27 -7.19
CA ARG A 61 3.98 10.83 -6.26
C ARG A 61 4.63 10.28 -4.99
N ASN A 62 4.78 11.11 -3.98
CA ASN A 62 5.31 10.72 -2.66
C ASN A 62 4.22 10.04 -1.85
N VAL A 63 3.96 8.78 -2.14
CA VAL A 63 2.99 7.93 -1.44
C VAL A 63 3.71 6.69 -0.89
N HIS A 64 3.29 6.23 0.29
CA HIS A 64 3.83 5.00 0.86
C HIS A 64 2.97 3.80 0.50
N VAL A 65 3.61 2.69 0.10
CA VAL A 65 2.95 1.42 -0.22
C VAL A 65 3.31 0.39 0.85
N THR A 66 2.46 0.24 1.85
CA THR A 66 2.64 -0.77 2.90
C THR A 66 2.52 -2.18 2.31
N ASN A 67 3.53 -3.01 2.52
CA ASN A 67 3.47 -4.43 2.16
C ASN A 67 2.86 -5.23 3.32
N ALA A 68 1.59 -5.63 3.17
CA ALA A 68 0.86 -6.48 4.10
C ALA A 68 0.69 -7.91 3.55
N GLY A 69 1.65 -8.40 2.77
CA GLY A 69 1.72 -9.79 2.33
C GLY A 69 2.20 -10.74 3.44
N ILE A 70 1.60 -11.92 3.54
CA ILE A 70 2.06 -12.99 4.45
C ILE A 70 2.24 -14.28 3.65
N SER A 71 3.44 -14.87 3.68
CA SER A 71 3.71 -16.12 2.98
C SER A 71 2.82 -17.26 3.48
N GLY A 72 2.14 -17.91 2.56
CA GLY A 72 1.21 -18.99 2.89
C GLY A 72 -0.17 -18.54 3.34
N ASP A 73 -0.46 -17.24 3.37
CA ASP A 73 -1.79 -16.77 3.77
C ASP A 73 -2.91 -17.29 2.87
N THR A 74 -4.11 -17.36 3.44
CA THR A 74 -5.34 -17.78 2.75
C THR A 74 -6.33 -16.62 2.71
N ASN A 75 -7.42 -16.72 1.91
CA ASN A 75 -8.45 -15.68 1.94
C ASN A 75 -9.09 -15.55 3.33
N ALA A 76 -9.30 -16.67 4.03
CA ALA A 76 -9.77 -16.64 5.41
C ALA A 76 -8.77 -15.96 6.36
N GLY A 77 -7.47 -16.24 6.21
CA GLY A 77 -6.41 -15.56 6.98
C GLY A 77 -6.36 -14.06 6.70
N MET A 78 -6.41 -13.66 5.43
CA MET A 78 -6.48 -12.25 5.04
C MET A 78 -7.72 -11.54 5.62
N LEU A 79 -8.89 -12.21 5.58
CA LEU A 79 -10.13 -11.68 6.14
C LEU A 79 -10.03 -11.49 7.66
N ALA A 80 -9.46 -12.46 8.37
CA ALA A 80 -9.29 -12.40 9.81
C ALA A 80 -8.40 -11.26 10.29
N ARG A 81 -7.38 -10.89 9.49
CA ARG A 81 -6.45 -9.80 9.81
C ARG A 81 -6.73 -8.49 9.07
N LEU A 82 -7.86 -8.38 8.35
CA LEU A 82 -8.10 -7.27 7.43
C LEU A 82 -8.01 -5.90 8.10
N ASP A 83 -8.59 -5.77 9.29
CA ASP A 83 -8.65 -4.48 9.99
C ASP A 83 -7.28 -4.03 10.52
N SER A 84 -6.44 -4.98 10.96
CA SER A 84 -5.05 -4.67 11.38
C SER A 84 -4.12 -4.45 10.18
N ALA A 85 -4.32 -5.20 9.07
CA ALA A 85 -3.51 -5.08 7.87
C ALA A 85 -3.84 -3.82 7.06
N VAL A 86 -5.08 -3.33 7.14
CA VAL A 86 -5.58 -2.17 6.41
C VAL A 86 -6.09 -1.13 7.42
N PRO A 87 -5.21 -0.32 8.01
CA PRO A 87 -5.56 0.64 9.05
C PRO A 87 -6.51 1.74 8.56
N GLN A 88 -7.08 2.48 9.51
CA GLN A 88 -7.90 3.65 9.20
C GLN A 88 -7.08 4.68 8.41
N GLY A 89 -7.73 5.39 7.48
CA GLY A 89 -7.06 6.33 6.60
C GLY A 89 -6.50 5.71 5.30
N THR A 90 -6.46 4.37 5.17
CA THR A 90 -6.12 3.71 3.90
C THR A 90 -7.10 4.13 2.81
N LYS A 91 -6.60 4.56 1.67
CA LYS A 91 -7.40 5.01 0.50
C LYS A 91 -7.45 3.97 -0.61
N ILE A 92 -6.38 3.21 -0.77
CA ILE A 92 -6.23 2.24 -1.85
C ILE A 92 -5.73 0.92 -1.28
N VAL A 93 -6.34 -0.18 -1.69
CA VAL A 93 -5.84 -1.53 -1.43
C VAL A 93 -5.51 -2.21 -2.75
N LEU A 94 -4.27 -2.68 -2.86
CA LEU A 94 -3.79 -3.52 -3.94
C LEU A 94 -3.99 -4.98 -3.50
N LEU A 95 -5.00 -5.65 -4.06
CA LEU A 95 -5.48 -6.94 -3.56
C LEU A 95 -5.00 -8.10 -4.42
N ASP A 96 -4.24 -9.02 -3.84
CA ASP A 96 -3.98 -10.34 -4.45
C ASP A 96 -5.22 -11.24 -4.33
N ARG A 97 -5.95 -11.38 -5.42
CA ARG A 97 -7.16 -12.21 -5.50
C ARG A 97 -6.89 -13.70 -5.70
N ARG A 98 -5.63 -14.13 -5.89
CA ARG A 98 -5.28 -15.47 -6.32
C ARG A 98 -4.54 -16.29 -5.27
N GLY A 99 -3.53 -15.70 -4.65
CA GLY A 99 -2.60 -16.39 -3.76
C GLY A 99 -3.30 -17.04 -2.57
N GLY A 100 -4.22 -16.33 -1.92
CA GLY A 100 -4.94 -16.84 -0.77
C GLY A 100 -5.81 -18.04 -1.07
N GLY A 101 -6.60 -17.99 -2.15
CA GLY A 101 -7.45 -19.11 -2.59
C GLY A 101 -6.63 -20.29 -3.08
N TRP A 102 -5.49 -20.06 -3.75
CA TRP A 102 -4.58 -21.12 -4.16
C TRP A 102 -3.97 -21.85 -2.96
N ASN A 103 -3.51 -21.11 -1.93
CA ASN A 103 -2.99 -21.69 -0.69
C ASN A 103 -4.04 -22.51 0.05
N ALA A 104 -5.28 -22.02 0.11
CA ALA A 104 -6.40 -22.74 0.74
C ALA A 104 -6.64 -24.10 0.06
N ARG A 105 -6.76 -24.11 -1.26
CA ARG A 105 -6.95 -25.37 -2.01
C ARG A 105 -5.79 -26.34 -1.81
N ARG A 106 -4.55 -25.88 -1.83
CA ARG A 106 -3.38 -26.75 -1.57
C ARG A 106 -3.38 -27.39 -0.18
N ARG A 107 -4.04 -26.77 0.78
CA ARG A 107 -4.17 -27.28 2.16
C ARG A 107 -5.45 -28.09 2.35
N GLY A 108 -6.22 -28.35 1.32
CA GLY A 108 -7.51 -29.06 1.43
C GLY A 108 -8.60 -28.24 2.14
N MET A 109 -8.45 -26.92 2.26
CA MET A 109 -9.42 -26.03 2.92
C MET A 109 -10.61 -25.64 2.02
N GLY A 110 -10.67 -26.20 0.79
CA GLY A 110 -11.72 -25.92 -0.16
C GLY A 110 -11.58 -24.57 -0.87
N ASP A 111 -12.68 -24.13 -1.47
CA ASP A 111 -12.80 -22.84 -2.13
C ASP A 111 -13.12 -21.74 -1.11
N GLN A 112 -12.40 -20.66 -1.20
CA GLN A 112 -12.57 -19.48 -0.31
C GLN A 112 -12.99 -18.22 -1.09
N ASN A 113 -13.87 -18.37 -2.07
CA ASN A 113 -14.41 -17.25 -2.84
C ASN A 113 -15.34 -16.37 -1.98
N ALA A 114 -16.03 -16.96 -0.99
CA ALA A 114 -16.87 -16.21 -0.06
C ALA A 114 -16.04 -15.28 0.82
N GLU A 115 -14.90 -15.74 1.31
CA GLU A 115 -13.98 -14.93 2.12
C GLU A 115 -13.38 -13.80 1.29
N LEU A 116 -13.02 -14.06 0.02
CA LEU A 116 -12.54 -13.02 -0.90
C LEU A 116 -13.63 -11.96 -1.14
N ALA A 117 -14.87 -12.39 -1.38
CA ALA A 117 -16.00 -11.49 -1.55
C ALA A 117 -16.26 -10.65 -0.29
N ALA A 118 -16.12 -11.25 0.92
CA ALA A 118 -16.25 -10.55 2.19
C ALA A 118 -15.15 -9.51 2.39
N ILE A 119 -13.88 -9.81 2.02
CA ILE A 119 -12.78 -8.85 2.02
C ILE A 119 -13.14 -7.64 1.16
N GLU A 120 -13.56 -7.89 -0.09
CA GLU A 120 -13.91 -6.82 -1.02
C GLU A 120 -15.10 -5.98 -0.53
N ALA A 121 -16.15 -6.64 0.00
CA ALA A 121 -17.32 -5.95 0.55
C ALA A 121 -16.94 -5.05 1.73
N ARG A 122 -16.11 -5.55 2.66
CA ARG A 122 -15.64 -4.79 3.82
C ARG A 122 -14.78 -3.59 3.41
N LEU A 123 -13.89 -3.76 2.44
CA LEU A 123 -13.07 -2.66 1.92
C LEU A 123 -13.93 -1.59 1.22
N ARG A 124 -14.88 -2.00 0.38
CA ARG A 124 -15.83 -1.07 -0.28
C ARG A 124 -16.70 -0.33 0.73
N GLY A 125 -17.19 -1.03 1.77
CA GLY A 125 -17.96 -0.42 2.86
C GLY A 125 -17.20 0.66 3.63
N ARG A 126 -15.85 0.60 3.62
CA ARG A 126 -14.95 1.62 4.17
C ARG A 126 -14.60 2.73 3.17
N GLY A 127 -15.17 2.72 1.96
CA GLY A 127 -14.85 3.68 0.90
C GLY A 127 -13.46 3.50 0.28
N ILE A 128 -12.82 2.34 0.47
CA ILE A 128 -11.48 2.06 -0.02
C ILE A 128 -11.54 1.62 -1.48
N ARG A 129 -10.72 2.23 -2.33
CA ARG A 129 -10.54 1.81 -3.71
C ARG A 129 -9.73 0.52 -3.78
N ILE A 130 -10.30 -0.51 -4.40
CA ILE A 130 -9.62 -1.79 -4.61
C ILE A 130 -9.05 -1.82 -6.02
N ILE A 131 -7.75 -2.10 -6.13
CA ILE A 131 -7.06 -2.35 -7.39
C ILE A 131 -6.55 -3.80 -7.33
N PRO A 132 -7.04 -4.71 -8.19
CA PRO A 132 -6.53 -6.07 -8.21
C PRO A 132 -5.04 -6.08 -8.57
N MET A 133 -4.27 -6.91 -7.88
CA MET A 133 -2.89 -7.18 -8.28
C MET A 133 -2.88 -7.69 -9.72
N TRP A 134 -2.05 -7.07 -10.55
CA TRP A 134 -1.91 -7.48 -11.93
C TRP A 134 -1.36 -8.91 -12.03
N TRP A 135 -2.02 -9.72 -12.82
CA TRP A 135 -1.62 -11.08 -13.11
C TRP A 135 -1.80 -11.35 -14.60
N ASN A 136 -0.76 -11.92 -15.22
CA ASN A 136 -0.79 -12.36 -16.61
C ASN A 136 -0.02 -13.67 -16.76
N ALA A 137 -0.39 -14.50 -17.73
CA ALA A 137 0.30 -15.76 -18.02
C ALA A 137 1.79 -15.55 -18.36
N ALA A 138 2.17 -14.39 -18.90
CA ALA A 138 3.56 -14.03 -19.14
C ALA A 138 4.43 -14.00 -17.87
N LEU A 139 3.85 -13.85 -16.67
CA LEU A 139 4.59 -13.95 -15.42
C LEU A 139 5.21 -15.32 -15.17
N ARG A 140 4.72 -16.39 -15.84
CA ARG A 140 5.23 -17.75 -15.66
C ARG A 140 6.72 -17.88 -15.99
N GLN A 141 7.23 -17.10 -16.95
CA GLN A 141 8.65 -17.09 -17.31
C GLN A 141 9.55 -16.38 -16.27
N TYR A 142 8.93 -15.65 -15.34
CA TYR A 142 9.61 -14.90 -14.27
C TYR A 142 9.39 -15.55 -12.90
N LEU A 143 9.11 -16.85 -12.86
CA LEU A 143 9.02 -17.59 -11.61
C LEU A 143 10.40 -18.09 -11.19
N GLN A 144 10.61 -18.18 -9.89
CA GLN A 144 11.74 -18.85 -9.28
C GLN A 144 11.71 -20.36 -9.64
N PRO A 145 12.78 -21.12 -9.40
CA PRO A 145 12.81 -22.55 -9.68
C PRO A 145 11.70 -23.38 -9.03
N ASP A 146 11.05 -22.83 -7.98
CA ASP A 146 9.92 -23.49 -7.32
C ASP A 146 8.59 -23.43 -8.12
N GLY A 147 8.58 -22.68 -9.23
CA GLY A 147 7.42 -22.54 -10.13
C GLY A 147 6.25 -21.75 -9.51
N ILE A 148 6.46 -21.05 -8.39
CA ILE A 148 5.41 -20.38 -7.62
C ILE A 148 5.71 -18.91 -7.38
N HIS A 149 6.92 -18.60 -6.91
CA HIS A 149 7.30 -17.27 -6.47
C HIS A 149 7.97 -16.50 -7.59
N PHE A 150 7.77 -15.19 -7.62
CA PHE A 150 8.36 -14.34 -8.65
C PHE A 150 9.85 -14.12 -8.40
N THR A 151 10.63 -14.05 -9.47
CA THR A 151 11.98 -13.48 -9.46
C THR A 151 11.90 -11.96 -9.24
N VAL A 152 13.03 -11.30 -9.03
CA VAL A 152 13.10 -9.82 -8.95
C VAL A 152 12.47 -9.17 -10.19
N GLU A 153 12.74 -9.71 -11.39
CA GLU A 153 12.17 -9.23 -12.65
C GLU A 153 10.65 -9.44 -12.69
N GLY A 154 10.16 -10.57 -12.18
CA GLY A 154 8.72 -10.84 -12.07
C GLY A 154 8.04 -9.82 -11.17
N HIS A 155 8.63 -9.51 -10.03
CA HIS A 155 8.17 -8.44 -9.14
C HIS A 155 8.18 -7.09 -9.83
N ARG A 156 9.24 -6.75 -10.56
CA ARG A 156 9.33 -5.49 -11.33
C ARG A 156 8.24 -5.41 -12.40
N LEU A 157 7.96 -6.50 -13.07
CA LEU A 157 6.91 -6.55 -14.09
C LEU A 157 5.51 -6.31 -13.48
N VAL A 158 5.23 -6.90 -12.31
CA VAL A 158 3.98 -6.62 -11.57
C VAL A 158 3.90 -5.14 -11.22
N ALA A 159 4.93 -4.55 -10.62
CA ALA A 159 4.97 -3.13 -10.24
C ALA A 159 4.73 -2.22 -11.45
N THR A 160 5.42 -2.48 -12.57
CA THR A 160 5.30 -1.71 -13.83
C THR A 160 3.86 -1.73 -14.36
N ASN A 161 3.20 -2.89 -14.35
CA ASN A 161 1.83 -3.02 -14.85
C ASN A 161 0.76 -2.50 -13.86
N MET A 162 1.08 -2.43 -12.57
CA MET A 162 0.22 -1.79 -11.57
C MET A 162 0.30 -0.26 -11.62
N LEU A 163 1.44 0.30 -12.04
CA LEU A 163 1.72 1.74 -11.98
C LEU A 163 0.65 2.63 -12.61
N PRO A 164 0.15 2.38 -13.85
CA PRO A 164 -0.87 3.25 -14.46
C PRO A 164 -2.17 3.34 -13.66
N ALA A 165 -2.65 2.19 -13.14
CA ALA A 165 -3.88 2.13 -12.35
C ALA A 165 -3.74 2.87 -11.01
N VAL A 166 -2.58 2.75 -10.37
CA VAL A 166 -2.29 3.44 -9.11
C VAL A 166 -2.08 4.93 -9.35
N MET A 167 -1.33 5.34 -10.38
CA MET A 167 -1.18 6.75 -10.80
C MET A 167 -2.52 7.45 -11.02
N GLY A 168 -3.47 6.76 -11.65
CA GLY A 168 -4.83 7.28 -11.85
C GLY A 168 -5.67 7.36 -10.57
N ALA A 169 -5.26 6.70 -9.49
CA ALA A 169 -5.95 6.66 -8.20
C ALA A 169 -5.36 7.64 -7.17
N VAL A 170 -4.07 7.98 -7.25
CA VAL A 170 -3.36 8.93 -6.38
C VAL A 170 -3.31 10.32 -7.03
N ARG A 171 -4.45 10.95 -7.14
CA ARG A 171 -4.57 12.33 -7.67
C ARG A 171 -4.50 13.35 -6.56
#